data_21b2d16c81125b804dfb85b1e8426d1c
#
_entry.id   21b2d16c81125b804dfb85b1e8426d1c
#
_cell.length_a   1.000
_cell.length_b   1.000
_cell.length_c   1.000
_cell.angle_alpha   90.00
_cell.angle_beta   90.00
_cell.angle_gamma   90.00
#
_symmetry.space_group_name_H-M   'P 1'
#
loop_
_entity.id
_entity.type
_entity.pdbx_description
1 polymer ?
#
loop_
_entity_poly.entity_id
_entity_poly.type
_entity_poly.pdbx_seq_one_letter_code
_entity_poly.pdbx_strand_id
1 'polypeptide(L)'
;MRLQAYVFCGCYEHGRVKRPPPDPEIVDVSTNGDVGCHHPTPAQYQAFLKWRYRACHHRDGLITGGLLGHSLPVEVMHKAMLPHRRTFPLFVRKVLGCKPQTRFSPLTLKQVEQLQIELVCMKEFHLSDRKHDNELRYYRGQMKQLVRAALKFQQPIAM
;
A
#
# COMPACT_ATOMS: atom_id res chain seq x y z
N MET A 1 5.07 8.96 -13.73
CA MET A 1 4.08 8.05 -13.10
C MET A 1 4.20 8.21 -11.59
N ARG A 2 3.10 8.09 -10.86
CA ARG A 2 3.09 8.21 -9.39
C ARG A 2 3.04 6.81 -8.78
N LEU A 3 3.90 6.54 -7.80
CA LEU A 3 3.86 5.33 -6.99
C LEU A 3 3.06 5.62 -5.73
N GLN A 4 2.03 4.83 -5.50
CA GLN A 4 1.13 4.98 -4.36
C GLN A 4 1.02 3.65 -3.63
N ALA A 5 0.90 3.71 -2.31
CA ALA A 5 0.64 2.54 -1.50
C ALA A 5 -0.53 2.81 -0.56
N TYR A 6 -1.33 1.79 -0.29
CA TYR A 6 -2.58 1.88 0.46
C TYR A 6 -2.71 0.75 1.47
N VAL A 7 -3.47 1.02 2.53
CA VAL A 7 -3.98 0.00 3.45
C VAL A 7 -5.49 0.10 3.43
N PHE A 8 -6.15 -0.95 2.93
CA PHE A 8 -7.61 -1.05 2.90
C PHE A 8 -8.15 -1.56 4.23
N CYS A 9 -9.42 -1.28 4.53
CA CYS A 9 -9.94 -1.50 5.88
C CYS A 9 -10.43 -2.93 6.18
N GLY A 10 -10.61 -3.77 5.17
CA GLY A 10 -11.20 -5.11 5.31
C GLY A 10 -12.61 -5.14 5.93
N CYS A 11 -13.29 -3.99 6.04
CA CYS A 11 -14.61 -3.93 6.67
C CYS A 11 -15.65 -4.78 5.96
N TYR A 12 -15.57 -4.91 4.63
CA TYR A 12 -16.46 -5.74 3.86
C TYR A 12 -16.24 -7.23 4.15
N GLU A 13 -15.00 -7.71 4.10
CA GLU A 13 -14.65 -9.09 4.39
C GLU A 13 -15.07 -9.54 5.79
N HIS A 14 -15.02 -8.61 6.76
CA HIS A 14 -15.36 -8.87 8.15
C HIS A 14 -16.82 -8.56 8.50
N GLY A 15 -17.69 -8.30 7.51
CA GLY A 15 -19.09 -7.99 7.74
C GLY A 15 -19.37 -6.69 8.53
N ARG A 16 -18.37 -5.79 8.60
CA ARG A 16 -18.46 -4.52 9.35
C ARG A 16 -18.91 -3.34 8.50
N VAL A 17 -19.62 -3.62 7.42
CA VAL A 17 -20.23 -2.58 6.57
C VAL A 17 -21.59 -2.16 7.14
N LYS A 18 -21.92 -0.87 6.97
CA LYS A 18 -23.20 -0.30 7.44
C LYS A 18 -24.40 -0.82 6.68
N ARG A 19 -24.21 -1.14 5.40
CA ARG A 19 -25.23 -1.68 4.50
C ARG A 19 -24.56 -2.65 3.53
N PRO A 20 -25.20 -3.73 3.13
CA PRO A 20 -24.70 -4.61 2.09
C PRO A 20 -24.56 -3.85 0.75
N PRO A 21 -23.72 -4.31 -0.16
CA PRO A 21 -23.65 -3.75 -1.51
C PRO A 21 -24.99 -3.94 -2.24
N PRO A 22 -25.32 -3.05 -3.19
CA PRO A 22 -26.56 -3.15 -3.95
C PRO A 22 -26.68 -4.46 -4.74
N ASP A 23 -25.56 -4.94 -5.27
CA ASP A 23 -25.46 -6.20 -6.02
C ASP A 23 -24.29 -7.01 -5.45
N PRO A 24 -24.49 -7.82 -4.39
CA PRO A 24 -23.41 -8.59 -3.76
C PRO A 24 -22.70 -9.56 -4.70
N GLU A 25 -23.40 -10.10 -5.68
CA GLU A 25 -22.90 -11.11 -6.62
C GLU A 25 -21.78 -10.60 -7.53
N ILE A 26 -21.72 -9.29 -7.77
CA ILE A 26 -20.68 -8.69 -8.59
C ILE A 26 -19.51 -8.12 -7.77
N VAL A 27 -19.61 -8.15 -6.42
CA VAL A 27 -18.57 -7.58 -5.55
C VAL A 27 -17.46 -8.59 -5.33
N ASP A 28 -16.23 -8.13 -5.50
CA ASP A 28 -15.01 -8.91 -5.34
C ASP A 28 -14.05 -8.21 -4.38
N VAL A 29 -13.27 -9.01 -3.64
CA VAL A 29 -12.20 -8.51 -2.77
C VAL A 29 -10.88 -9.02 -3.33
N SER A 30 -10.05 -8.08 -3.73
CA SER A 30 -8.72 -8.40 -4.25
C SER A 30 -7.77 -8.81 -3.13
N THR A 31 -6.67 -9.48 -3.49
CA THR A 31 -5.64 -9.94 -2.55
C THR A 31 -4.96 -8.82 -1.76
N ASN A 32 -5.12 -7.57 -2.19
CA ASN A 32 -4.62 -6.39 -1.49
C ASN A 32 -5.65 -5.76 -0.53
N GLY A 33 -6.84 -6.38 -0.38
CA GLY A 33 -7.93 -5.89 0.47
C GLY A 33 -8.82 -4.82 -0.18
N ASP A 34 -8.59 -4.48 -1.45
CA ASP A 34 -9.45 -3.55 -2.18
C ASP A 34 -10.75 -4.24 -2.59
N VAL A 35 -11.87 -3.55 -2.38
CA VAL A 35 -13.21 -4.03 -2.78
C VAL A 35 -13.54 -3.46 -4.15
N GLY A 36 -13.61 -4.35 -5.12
CA GLY A 36 -13.97 -4.06 -6.51
C GLY A 36 -15.28 -4.66 -6.93
N CYS A 37 -15.60 -4.56 -8.21
CA CYS A 37 -16.69 -5.28 -8.85
C CYS A 37 -16.27 -5.84 -10.21
N HIS A 38 -16.76 -7.01 -10.55
CA HIS A 38 -16.46 -7.69 -11.80
C HIS A 38 -17.65 -7.66 -12.77
N HIS A 39 -17.38 -7.39 -14.04
CA HIS A 39 -18.37 -7.33 -15.13
C HIS A 39 -19.65 -6.54 -14.83
N PRO A 40 -19.58 -5.35 -14.17
CA PRO A 40 -20.78 -4.57 -13.88
C PRO A 40 -21.34 -3.91 -15.14
N THR A 41 -22.65 -3.77 -15.24
CA THR A 41 -23.28 -2.80 -16.15
C THR A 41 -22.94 -1.37 -15.68
N PRO A 42 -23.06 -0.34 -16.55
CA PRO A 42 -22.81 1.05 -16.14
C PRO A 42 -23.65 1.49 -14.93
N ALA A 43 -24.89 1.07 -14.83
CA ALA A 43 -25.79 1.37 -13.72
C ALA A 43 -25.31 0.71 -12.42
N GLN A 44 -24.96 -0.57 -12.46
CA GLN A 44 -24.43 -1.32 -11.33
C GLN A 44 -23.09 -0.73 -10.85
N TYR A 45 -22.21 -0.33 -11.77
CA TYR A 45 -20.95 0.31 -11.42
C TYR A 45 -21.16 1.62 -10.67
N GLN A 46 -22.09 2.47 -11.11
CA GLN A 46 -22.42 3.71 -10.43
C GLN A 46 -23.04 3.48 -9.04
N ALA A 47 -23.92 2.48 -8.91
CA ALA A 47 -24.51 2.08 -7.63
C ALA A 47 -23.42 1.56 -6.66
N PHE A 48 -22.51 0.70 -7.15
CA PHE A 48 -21.37 0.19 -6.41
C PHE A 48 -20.46 1.33 -5.91
N LEU A 49 -20.08 2.30 -6.74
CA LEU A 49 -19.22 3.42 -6.33
C LEU A 49 -19.88 4.26 -5.22
N LYS A 50 -21.17 4.56 -5.34
CA LYS A 50 -21.94 5.29 -4.32
C LYS A 50 -21.98 4.53 -3.00
N TRP A 51 -22.18 3.22 -3.05
CA TRP A 51 -22.17 2.35 -1.88
C TRP A 51 -20.75 2.30 -1.25
N ARG A 52 -19.72 1.97 -2.03
CA ARG A 52 -18.33 1.83 -1.58
C ARG A 52 -17.85 3.05 -0.81
N TYR A 53 -18.16 4.25 -1.30
CA TYR A 53 -17.79 5.51 -0.66
C TYR A 53 -18.33 5.65 0.77
N ARG A 54 -19.47 5.02 1.09
CA ARG A 54 -20.19 5.13 2.37
C ARG A 54 -20.37 3.82 3.11
N ALA A 55 -19.80 2.76 2.59
CA ALA A 55 -20.02 1.39 3.09
C ALA A 55 -19.66 1.22 4.56
N CYS A 56 -18.60 1.91 5.02
CA CYS A 56 -18.14 1.83 6.41
C CYS A 56 -17.73 3.21 6.96
N HIS A 57 -17.01 3.25 8.07
CA HIS A 57 -16.47 4.49 8.63
C HIS A 57 -15.23 5.01 7.87
N HIS A 58 -14.58 4.15 7.10
CA HIS A 58 -13.42 4.51 6.31
C HIS A 58 -13.88 4.97 4.94
N ARG A 59 -13.55 6.20 4.60
CA ARG A 59 -13.91 6.76 3.30
C ARG A 59 -13.29 5.92 2.19
N ASP A 60 -14.10 5.47 1.25
CA ASP A 60 -13.67 4.64 0.11
C ASP A 60 -12.95 3.33 0.52
N GLY A 61 -13.22 2.83 1.73
CA GLY A 61 -12.58 1.63 2.26
C GLY A 61 -11.09 1.79 2.60
N LEU A 62 -10.57 3.03 2.63
CA LEU A 62 -9.16 3.31 2.90
C LEU A 62 -8.92 3.66 4.37
N ILE A 63 -7.98 2.97 5.00
CA ILE A 63 -7.44 3.36 6.31
C ILE A 63 -6.41 4.46 6.13
N THR A 64 -5.45 4.24 5.25
CA THR A 64 -4.44 5.21 4.90
C THR A 64 -3.88 4.92 3.52
N GLY A 65 -3.35 5.93 2.89
CA GLY A 65 -2.62 5.84 1.64
C GLY A 65 -1.58 6.95 1.56
N GLY A 66 -0.59 6.77 0.72
CA GLY A 66 0.48 7.73 0.54
C GLY A 66 1.08 7.69 -0.84
N LEU A 67 1.54 8.84 -1.28
CA LEU A 67 2.37 8.96 -2.45
C LEU A 67 3.80 8.58 -2.04
N LEU A 68 4.28 7.43 -2.50
CA LEU A 68 5.69 7.05 -2.29
C LEU A 68 6.63 7.92 -3.12
N GLY A 69 6.16 8.46 -4.26
CA GLY A 69 6.94 9.36 -5.07
C GLY A 69 6.61 9.25 -6.56
N HIS A 70 7.34 9.99 -7.37
CA HIS A 70 7.35 9.82 -8.82
C HIS A 70 8.35 8.72 -9.20
N SER A 71 8.13 8.05 -10.34
CA SER A 71 8.97 6.94 -10.80
C SER A 71 10.46 7.28 -10.84
N LEU A 72 10.83 8.45 -11.37
CA LEU A 72 12.25 8.84 -11.52
C LEU A 72 12.98 8.98 -10.16
N PRO A 73 12.48 9.75 -9.17
CA PRO A 73 13.10 9.79 -7.84
C PRO A 73 13.18 8.43 -7.16
N VAL A 74 12.15 7.58 -7.32
CA VAL A 74 12.17 6.23 -6.74
C VAL A 74 13.23 5.35 -7.40
N GLU A 75 13.42 5.45 -8.72
CA GLU A 75 14.48 4.72 -9.43
C GLU A 75 15.88 5.16 -8.99
N VAL A 76 16.09 6.45 -8.82
CA VAL A 76 17.35 7.01 -8.31
C VAL A 76 17.61 6.47 -6.90
N MET A 77 16.61 6.50 -6.02
CA MET A 77 16.71 5.97 -4.66
C MET A 77 16.94 4.45 -4.67
N HIS A 78 16.25 3.71 -5.54
CA HIS A 78 16.47 2.28 -5.70
C HIS A 78 17.93 1.98 -6.05
N LYS A 79 18.51 2.70 -7.03
CA LYS A 79 19.92 2.54 -7.41
C LYS A 79 20.88 2.85 -6.25
N ALA A 80 20.63 3.93 -5.52
CA ALA A 80 21.44 4.31 -4.35
C ALA A 80 21.38 3.24 -3.23
N MET A 81 20.24 2.57 -3.07
CA MET A 81 20.03 1.55 -2.05
C MET A 81 20.40 0.13 -2.48
N LEU A 82 20.68 -0.14 -3.76
CA LEU A 82 21.05 -1.48 -4.25
C LEU A 82 22.20 -2.15 -3.50
N PRO A 83 23.30 -1.46 -3.11
CA PRO A 83 24.37 -2.07 -2.31
C PRO A 83 23.85 -2.64 -0.98
N HIS A 84 22.79 -2.07 -0.42
CA HIS A 84 22.20 -2.42 0.87
C HIS A 84 21.03 -3.42 0.78
N ARG A 85 20.80 -4.04 -0.40
CA ARG A 85 19.69 -4.99 -0.64
C ARG A 85 19.72 -6.26 0.19
N ARG A 86 20.89 -6.61 0.79
CA ARG A 86 21.00 -7.75 1.71
C ARG A 86 20.58 -7.36 3.13
N THR A 87 20.86 -6.12 3.54
CA THR A 87 20.50 -5.59 4.86
C THR A 87 19.02 -5.20 4.93
N PHE A 88 18.48 -4.62 3.84
CA PHE A 88 17.10 -4.15 3.75
C PHE A 88 16.38 -4.77 2.53
N PRO A 89 16.19 -6.10 2.51
CA PRO A 89 15.73 -6.80 1.32
C PRO A 89 14.33 -6.41 0.87
N LEU A 90 13.37 -6.24 1.77
CA LEU A 90 12.00 -5.85 1.41
C LEU A 90 11.92 -4.38 1.00
N PHE A 91 12.55 -3.49 1.76
CA PHE A 91 12.54 -2.07 1.43
C PHE A 91 13.16 -1.82 0.05
N VAL A 92 14.32 -2.40 -0.24
CA VAL A 92 15.00 -2.19 -1.51
C VAL A 92 14.28 -2.89 -2.67
N ARG A 93 13.90 -4.16 -2.51
CA ARG A 93 13.37 -4.96 -3.63
C ARG A 93 11.87 -4.74 -3.88
N LYS A 94 11.09 -4.57 -2.81
CA LYS A 94 9.63 -4.46 -2.93
C LYS A 94 9.16 -3.02 -2.89
N VAL A 95 9.66 -2.19 -1.97
CA VAL A 95 9.22 -0.79 -1.86
C VAL A 95 9.84 0.06 -2.96
N LEU A 96 11.17 0.10 -3.06
CA LEU A 96 11.87 0.92 -4.06
C LEU A 96 11.96 0.26 -5.44
N GLY A 97 12.01 -1.07 -5.50
CA GLY A 97 12.12 -1.85 -6.74
C GLY A 97 10.79 -2.05 -7.45
N CYS A 98 9.72 -1.46 -6.95
CA CYS A 98 8.39 -1.56 -7.53
C CYS A 98 8.36 -0.87 -8.91
N LYS A 99 8.16 -1.65 -9.98
CA LYS A 99 8.06 -1.11 -11.34
C LYS A 99 6.61 -0.81 -11.68
N PRO A 100 6.32 0.34 -12.28
CA PRO A 100 4.95 0.78 -12.61
C PRO A 100 4.18 -0.17 -13.54
N GLN A 101 4.87 -1.06 -14.23
CA GLN A 101 4.29 -1.95 -15.26
C GLN A 101 4.05 -3.39 -14.78
N THR A 102 4.49 -3.75 -13.60
CA THR A 102 4.21 -5.08 -13.04
C THR A 102 2.94 -5.04 -12.22
N ARG A 103 2.09 -6.08 -12.31
CA ARG A 103 0.99 -6.27 -11.36
C ARG A 103 1.60 -6.26 -9.96
N PHE A 104 1.27 -5.23 -9.21
CA PHE A 104 1.78 -5.04 -7.86
C PHE A 104 1.30 -6.20 -6.97
N SER A 105 2.22 -7.02 -6.53
CA SER A 105 1.89 -7.97 -5.47
C SER A 105 1.89 -7.21 -4.16
N PRO A 106 0.79 -7.25 -3.41
CA PRO A 106 0.71 -6.58 -2.10
C PRO A 106 1.79 -7.14 -1.17
N LEU A 107 2.24 -6.32 -0.23
CA LEU A 107 3.02 -6.81 0.89
C LEU A 107 2.08 -7.57 1.84
N THR A 108 2.29 -8.87 1.96
CA THR A 108 1.55 -9.70 2.92
C THR A 108 1.85 -9.27 4.36
N LEU A 109 0.98 -9.61 5.32
CA LEU A 109 1.22 -9.29 6.74
C LEU A 109 2.59 -9.76 7.23
N LYS A 110 3.03 -10.95 6.87
CA LYS A 110 4.37 -11.45 7.20
C LYS A 110 5.48 -10.56 6.62
N GLN A 111 5.31 -10.07 5.41
CA GLN A 111 6.27 -9.12 4.81
C GLN A 111 6.19 -7.74 5.46
N VAL A 112 5.01 -7.31 5.90
CA VAL A 112 4.84 -6.05 6.66
C VAL A 112 5.56 -6.11 8.00
N GLU A 113 5.46 -7.23 8.73
CA GLU A 113 6.21 -7.46 9.97
C GLU A 113 7.72 -7.42 9.73
N GLN A 114 8.20 -8.11 8.71
CA GLN A 114 9.61 -8.07 8.32
C GLN A 114 10.05 -6.66 7.93
N LEU A 115 9.24 -5.93 7.17
CA LEU A 115 9.52 -4.54 6.78
C LEU A 115 9.56 -3.61 8.01
N GLN A 116 8.74 -3.86 9.03
CA GLN A 116 8.81 -3.13 10.29
C GLN A 116 10.19 -3.24 10.93
N ILE A 117 10.75 -4.45 10.97
CA ILE A 117 12.11 -4.70 11.50
C ILE A 117 13.15 -3.93 10.69
N GLU A 118 13.08 -4.02 9.35
CA GLU A 118 14.00 -3.27 8.47
C GLU A 118 13.92 -1.75 8.74
N LEU A 119 12.71 -1.19 8.86
CA LEU A 119 12.50 0.23 9.12
C LEU A 119 13.02 0.69 10.50
N VAL A 120 13.03 -0.21 11.50
CA VAL A 120 13.66 0.04 12.80
C VAL A 120 15.19 0.10 12.63
N CYS A 121 15.77 -0.90 11.98
CA CYS A 121 17.23 -0.94 11.71
C CYS A 121 17.69 0.24 10.84
N MET A 122 16.84 0.71 9.93
CA MET A 122 17.14 1.89 9.10
C MET A 122 17.12 3.21 9.87
N LYS A 123 16.75 3.24 11.14
CA LYS A 123 16.67 4.50 11.91
C LYS A 123 17.99 5.23 11.96
N GLU A 124 19.08 4.49 12.19
CA GLU A 124 20.45 5.00 12.30
C GLU A 124 21.23 4.85 10.98
N PHE A 125 20.58 4.38 9.92
CA PHE A 125 21.22 4.23 8.62
C PHE A 125 21.14 5.54 7.83
N HIS A 126 22.29 5.97 7.29
CA HIS A 126 22.42 7.18 6.48
C HIS A 126 23.18 6.88 5.18
N LEU A 127 22.76 7.54 4.11
CA LEU A 127 23.52 7.57 2.87
C LEU A 127 24.55 8.71 2.92
N SER A 128 25.71 8.51 2.30
CA SER A 128 26.76 9.51 2.23
C SER A 128 26.35 10.78 1.46
N ASP A 129 25.53 10.62 0.44
CA ASP A 129 24.96 11.76 -0.27
C ASP A 129 23.75 12.34 0.49
N ARG A 130 23.86 13.61 0.89
CA ARG A 130 22.85 14.30 1.72
C ARG A 130 21.47 14.38 1.05
N LYS A 131 21.44 14.54 -0.27
CA LYS A 131 20.16 14.61 -1.00
C LYS A 131 19.46 13.27 -0.96
N HIS A 132 20.18 12.20 -1.26
CA HIS A 132 19.64 10.83 -1.19
C HIS A 132 19.27 10.44 0.25
N ASP A 133 20.03 10.88 1.27
CA ASP A 133 19.68 10.62 2.67
C ASP A 133 18.36 11.30 3.07
N ASN A 134 18.11 12.53 2.65
CA ASN A 134 16.86 13.22 2.90
C ASN A 134 15.66 12.52 2.20
N GLU A 135 15.84 12.09 0.96
CA GLU A 135 14.83 11.33 0.24
C GLU A 135 14.56 9.98 0.91
N LEU A 136 15.60 9.27 1.37
CA LEU A 136 15.46 8.03 2.11
C LEU A 136 14.64 8.22 3.40
N ARG A 137 14.88 9.31 4.14
CA ARG A 137 14.09 9.65 5.33
C ARG A 137 12.61 9.85 5.00
N TYR A 138 12.31 10.50 3.87
CA TYR A 138 10.94 10.68 3.41
C TYR A 138 10.26 9.34 3.12
N TYR A 139 10.86 8.48 2.29
CA TYR A 139 10.30 7.15 1.97
C TYR A 139 10.13 6.29 3.22
N ARG A 140 11.11 6.29 4.10
CA ARG A 140 11.04 5.59 5.39
C ARG A 140 9.88 6.10 6.25
N GLY A 141 9.66 7.41 6.29
CA GLY A 141 8.54 8.02 7.03
C GLY A 141 7.19 7.57 6.50
N GLN A 142 6.98 7.60 5.19
CA GLN A 142 5.77 7.12 4.53
C GLN A 142 5.51 5.64 4.82
N MET A 143 6.53 4.80 4.65
CA MET A 143 6.39 3.36 4.91
C MET A 143 6.12 3.04 6.38
N LYS A 144 6.68 3.80 7.34
CA LYS A 144 6.34 3.62 8.77
C LYS A 144 4.86 3.84 9.05
N GLN A 145 4.23 4.83 8.43
CA GLN A 145 2.80 5.09 8.59
C GLN A 145 1.96 3.94 8.03
N LEU A 146 2.27 3.47 6.82
CA LEU A 146 1.59 2.36 6.17
C LEU A 146 1.75 1.05 6.97
N VAL A 147 2.96 0.73 7.42
CA VAL A 147 3.24 -0.47 8.23
C VAL A 147 2.47 -0.43 9.55
N ARG A 148 2.44 0.71 10.25
CA ARG A 148 1.66 0.85 11.48
C ARG A 148 0.17 0.62 11.25
N ALA A 149 -0.38 1.17 10.17
CA ALA A 149 -1.78 0.98 9.80
C ALA A 149 -2.05 -0.48 9.43
N ALA A 150 -1.22 -1.08 8.59
CA ALA A 150 -1.36 -2.46 8.17
C ALA A 150 -1.36 -3.44 9.35
N LEU A 151 -0.43 -3.30 10.28
CA LEU A 151 -0.35 -4.16 11.46
C LEU A 151 -1.52 -3.93 12.43
N LYS A 152 -1.91 -2.66 12.66
CA LYS A 152 -3.05 -2.33 13.52
C LYS A 152 -4.36 -2.94 13.02
N PHE A 153 -4.58 -2.96 11.73
CA PHE A 153 -5.82 -3.41 11.12
C PHE A 153 -5.72 -4.82 10.52
N GLN A 154 -4.55 -5.48 10.65
CA GLN A 154 -4.27 -6.81 10.11
C GLN A 154 -4.57 -6.89 8.60
N GLN A 155 -4.12 -5.88 7.86
CA GLN A 155 -4.34 -5.75 6.43
C GLN A 155 -3.01 -5.70 5.65
N PRO A 156 -2.95 -6.23 4.42
CA PRO A 156 -1.78 -6.08 3.55
C PRO A 156 -1.57 -4.61 3.15
N ILE A 157 -0.38 -4.30 2.66
CA ILE A 157 -0.11 -3.02 2.00
C ILE A 157 -0.24 -3.24 0.49
N ALA A 158 -1.24 -2.61 -0.13
CA ALA A 158 -1.38 -2.50 -1.58
C ALA A 158 -0.33 -1.52 -2.12
N MET A 159 0.36 -1.90 -3.19
CA MET A 159 1.42 -1.10 -3.80
C MET A 159 1.19 -0.92 -5.29
#